data_434193d36453701cdcb0bd820061640c
#
_entry.id   434193d36453701cdcb0bd820061640c
#
_cell.length_a   1.000
_cell.length_b   1.000
_cell.length_c   1.000
_cell.angle_alpha   90.00
_cell.angle_beta   90.00
_cell.angle_gamma   90.00
#
_symmetry.space_group_name_H-M   'P 1'
#
loop_
_entity.id
_entity.type
_entity.pdbx_description
1 polymer ?
#
loop_
_entity_poly.entity_id
_entity_poly.type
_entity_poly.pdbx_seq_one_letter_code
_entity_poly.pdbx_strand_id
1 'polypeptide(L)'
;MRLLIEQVWQRFNQSKARVPEGERDRLLASVATSVGDRLSFDLEQGVALDIVRVQESTEHLYSTSGHCVWFAPSGLSYWLCVYRREGNHLVCPEWVLVHPQAPLLIRGECQVAGLNQPGVAEHLAFSLSVPVPGGDIAVYEQESLSCIAWFPADGEVSRFIVLLQALQAVDDPGLQHVAQSLVYHPHPALRWQAFQILVKHSPARRHEYCALLQAGGDEQLNELVSGYLAKERA
;
A
#
# COMPACT_ATOMS: atom_id res chain seq x y z
N MET A 1 6.46 15.88 -17.34
CA MET A 1 5.70 14.62 -17.37
C MET A 1 5.71 13.95 -18.74
N ARG A 2 5.24 14.57 -19.82
CA ARG A 2 5.29 14.00 -21.18
C ARG A 2 6.70 13.54 -21.59
N LEU A 3 7.73 14.35 -21.32
CA LEU A 3 9.14 14.02 -21.55
C LEU A 3 9.62 12.78 -20.77
N LEU A 4 9.16 12.58 -19.56
CA LEU A 4 9.54 11.41 -18.73
C LEU A 4 8.94 10.12 -19.30
N ILE A 5 7.67 10.15 -19.67
CA ILE A 5 6.97 9.01 -20.31
C ILE A 5 7.62 8.68 -21.66
N GLU A 6 7.95 9.70 -22.47
CA GLU A 6 8.65 9.51 -23.74
C GLU A 6 10.07 8.94 -23.55
N GLN A 7 10.81 9.39 -22.52
CA GLN A 7 12.13 8.84 -22.19
C GLN A 7 12.07 7.38 -21.73
N VAL A 8 11.11 7.03 -20.86
CA VAL A 8 10.88 5.65 -20.40
C VAL A 8 10.50 4.77 -21.59
N TRP A 9 9.60 5.23 -22.45
CA TRP A 9 9.20 4.52 -23.67
C TRP A 9 10.33 4.34 -24.68
N GLN A 10 11.15 5.37 -24.88
CA GLN A 10 12.33 5.29 -25.76
C GLN A 10 13.37 4.32 -25.20
N ARG A 11 13.66 4.34 -23.89
CA ARG A 11 14.59 3.37 -23.25
C ARG A 11 14.05 1.95 -23.33
N PHE A 12 12.76 1.74 -23.08
CA PHE A 12 12.12 0.43 -23.23
C PHE A 12 12.25 -0.11 -24.66
N ASN A 13 11.99 0.71 -25.67
CA ASN A 13 12.14 0.32 -27.07
C ASN A 13 13.60 0.11 -27.47
N GLN A 14 14.54 0.85 -26.92
CA GLN A 14 15.98 0.65 -27.16
C GLN A 14 16.51 -0.63 -26.51
N SER A 15 16.05 -0.96 -25.30
CA SER A 15 16.39 -2.23 -24.64
C SER A 15 15.77 -3.43 -25.37
N LYS A 16 14.56 -3.27 -25.89
CA LYS A 16 13.85 -4.30 -26.66
C LYS A 16 14.60 -4.75 -27.93
N ALA A 17 15.36 -3.86 -28.57
CA ALA A 17 16.11 -4.16 -29.78
C ALA A 17 17.45 -4.91 -29.54
N ARG A 18 17.94 -4.97 -28.30
CA ARG A 18 19.29 -5.47 -27.97
C ARG A 18 19.32 -6.83 -27.26
N VAL A 19 18.19 -7.35 -26.84
CA VAL A 19 18.16 -8.59 -26.02
C VAL A 19 17.54 -9.74 -26.79
N PRO A 20 18.21 -10.89 -26.91
CA PRO A 20 17.67 -12.14 -27.51
C PRO A 20 16.38 -12.56 -26.76
N GLU A 21 15.46 -13.21 -27.48
CA GLU A 21 14.12 -13.54 -26.99
C GLU A 21 14.15 -14.39 -25.70
N GLY A 22 15.08 -15.33 -25.56
CA GLY A 22 15.24 -16.14 -24.34
C GLY A 22 15.87 -15.42 -23.14
N GLU A 23 16.59 -14.30 -23.35
CA GLU A 23 17.08 -13.43 -22.27
C GLU A 23 16.04 -12.39 -21.83
N ARG A 24 15.10 -12.04 -22.70
CA ARG A 24 13.98 -11.16 -22.38
C ARG A 24 13.12 -11.71 -21.25
N ASP A 25 12.76 -12.98 -21.32
CA ASP A 25 11.93 -13.63 -20.31
C ASP A 25 12.65 -13.67 -18.96
N ARG A 26 13.98 -13.86 -18.98
CA ARG A 26 14.81 -13.81 -17.75
C ARG A 26 14.96 -12.41 -17.20
N LEU A 27 15.14 -11.40 -18.05
CA LEU A 27 15.20 -9.99 -17.63
C LEU A 27 13.83 -9.49 -17.14
N LEU A 28 12.75 -9.84 -17.81
CA LEU A 28 11.40 -9.55 -17.34
C LEU A 28 11.12 -10.24 -16.01
N ALA A 29 11.53 -11.49 -15.84
CA ALA A 29 11.40 -12.20 -14.57
C ALA A 29 12.27 -11.62 -13.44
N SER A 30 13.37 -10.92 -13.77
CA SER A 30 14.24 -10.29 -12.76
C SER A 30 13.83 -8.89 -12.35
N VAL A 31 13.09 -8.15 -13.19
CA VAL A 31 12.65 -6.77 -12.95
C VAL A 31 11.13 -6.64 -12.73
N ALA A 32 10.35 -7.68 -13.06
CA ALA A 32 8.93 -7.70 -12.89
C ALA A 32 8.55 -8.57 -11.69
N THR A 33 7.89 -7.97 -10.71
CA THR A 33 7.23 -8.70 -9.64
C THR A 33 5.75 -8.83 -9.98
N SER A 34 5.22 -10.06 -9.91
CA SER A 34 3.80 -10.33 -10.06
C SER A 34 3.20 -10.69 -8.71
N VAL A 35 2.28 -9.88 -8.22
CA VAL A 35 1.52 -10.15 -6.99
C VAL A 35 0.03 -10.05 -7.33
N GLY A 36 -0.65 -11.19 -7.36
CA GLY A 36 -2.04 -11.25 -7.77
C GLY A 36 -2.22 -10.72 -9.21
N ASP A 37 -3.06 -9.73 -9.37
CA ASP A 37 -3.39 -9.10 -10.65
C ASP A 37 -2.53 -7.86 -10.97
N ARG A 38 -1.40 -7.69 -10.30
CA ARG A 38 -0.48 -6.57 -10.50
C ARG A 38 0.86 -7.06 -11.03
N LEU A 39 1.33 -6.43 -12.09
CA LEU A 39 2.67 -6.58 -12.66
C LEU A 39 3.43 -5.27 -12.45
N SER A 40 4.52 -5.32 -11.69
CA SER A 40 5.35 -4.16 -11.36
C SER A 40 6.71 -4.29 -12.02
N PHE A 41 7.17 -3.21 -12.65
CA PHE A 41 8.49 -3.07 -13.23
C PHE A 41 9.25 -2.00 -12.46
N ASP A 42 10.32 -2.38 -11.78
CA ASP A 42 11.21 -1.43 -11.13
C ASP A 42 12.05 -0.72 -12.20
N LEU A 43 11.91 0.59 -12.22
CA LEU A 43 12.69 1.49 -13.05
C LEU A 43 13.84 2.06 -12.22
N GLU A 44 14.70 2.86 -12.84
CA GLU A 44 15.78 3.52 -12.12
C GLU A 44 15.25 4.47 -11.03
N GLN A 45 15.98 4.63 -9.94
CA GLN A 45 15.71 5.55 -8.83
C GLN A 45 14.43 5.26 -8.03
N GLY A 46 14.02 3.98 -7.95
CA GLY A 46 12.84 3.57 -7.18
C GLY A 46 11.50 3.94 -7.84
N VAL A 47 11.51 4.41 -9.06
CA VAL A 47 10.30 4.62 -9.85
C VAL A 47 9.78 3.27 -10.31
N ALA A 48 8.51 2.98 -10.09
CA ALA A 48 7.87 1.75 -10.53
C ALA A 48 6.77 2.01 -11.55
N LEU A 49 6.77 1.22 -12.63
CA LEU A 49 5.67 1.14 -13.58
C LEU A 49 4.80 -0.06 -13.19
N ASP A 50 3.55 0.18 -12.90
CA ASP A 50 2.59 -0.84 -12.53
C ASP A 50 1.53 -1.01 -13.62
N ILE A 51 1.21 -2.26 -13.91
CA ILE A 51 0.07 -2.67 -14.72
C ILE A 51 -0.83 -3.49 -13.81
N VAL A 52 -2.04 -3.04 -13.60
CA VAL A 52 -3.02 -3.66 -12.72
C VAL A 52 -4.19 -4.17 -13.57
N ARG A 53 -4.49 -5.45 -13.42
CA ARG A 53 -5.70 -6.05 -13.97
C ARG A 53 -6.81 -5.87 -12.94
N VAL A 54 -7.77 -5.04 -13.25
CA VAL A 54 -8.91 -4.77 -12.39
C VAL A 54 -10.01 -5.77 -12.71
N GLN A 55 -10.33 -6.66 -11.79
CA GLN A 55 -11.35 -7.70 -11.98
C GLN A 55 -12.61 -7.41 -11.17
N GLU A 56 -12.44 -7.28 -9.86
CA GLU A 56 -13.51 -7.07 -8.91
C GLU A 56 -13.13 -6.03 -7.86
N SER A 57 -14.09 -5.64 -7.04
CA SER A 57 -13.83 -4.73 -5.92
C SER A 57 -12.85 -5.37 -4.94
N THR A 58 -11.79 -4.65 -4.60
CA THR A 58 -10.91 -5.03 -3.48
C THR A 58 -11.56 -4.59 -2.17
N GLU A 59 -11.36 -5.36 -1.11
CA GLU A 59 -11.86 -5.00 0.23
C GLU A 59 -11.08 -3.80 0.81
N HIS A 60 -9.93 -3.49 0.24
CA HIS A 60 -9.00 -2.50 0.77
C HIS A 60 -8.54 -1.51 -0.29
N LEU A 61 -8.35 -0.26 0.14
CA LEU A 61 -7.73 0.81 -0.61
C LEU A 61 -6.34 1.11 -0.02
N TYR A 62 -5.39 1.41 -0.88
CA TYR A 62 -3.99 1.64 -0.48
C TYR A 62 -3.55 3.05 -0.88
N SER A 63 -2.96 3.78 0.05
CA SER A 63 -2.26 5.00 -0.31
C SER A 63 -0.97 4.67 -1.06
N THR A 64 -0.32 5.68 -1.62
CA THR A 64 1.02 5.54 -2.20
C THR A 64 2.05 6.18 -1.28
N SER A 65 3.26 5.62 -1.23
CA SER A 65 4.38 6.18 -0.46
C SER A 65 4.90 7.51 -1.01
N GLY A 66 4.35 8.00 -2.10
CA GLY A 66 4.77 9.23 -2.76
C GLY A 66 3.74 9.71 -3.75
N HIS A 67 4.17 10.04 -4.95
CA HIS A 67 3.27 10.46 -6.04
C HIS A 67 3.05 9.31 -7.01
N CYS A 68 1.83 9.21 -7.54
CA CYS A 68 1.47 8.22 -8.53
C CYS A 68 0.78 8.89 -9.72
N VAL A 69 1.24 8.62 -10.93
CA VAL A 69 0.60 9.10 -12.16
C VAL A 69 -0.14 7.95 -12.81
N TRP A 70 -1.46 8.03 -12.81
CA TRP A 70 -2.32 7.12 -13.56
C TRP A 70 -2.46 7.59 -14.99
N PHE A 71 -2.29 6.70 -15.96
CA PHE A 71 -2.39 7.02 -17.37
C PHE A 71 -2.98 5.87 -18.17
N ALA A 72 -3.56 6.17 -19.31
CA ALA A 72 -4.07 5.19 -20.23
C ALA A 72 -3.27 5.20 -21.53
N PRO A 73 -2.87 4.04 -22.08
CA PRO A 73 -2.35 3.93 -23.44
C PRO A 73 -3.40 4.34 -24.48
N SER A 74 -2.94 4.59 -25.72
CA SER A 74 -3.83 4.93 -26.83
C SER A 74 -4.92 3.85 -27.03
N GLY A 75 -6.14 4.29 -27.14
CA GLY A 75 -7.31 3.40 -27.32
C GLY A 75 -7.91 2.86 -26.02
N LEU A 76 -7.34 3.16 -24.86
CA LEU A 76 -7.85 2.77 -23.56
C LEU A 76 -8.30 3.99 -22.75
N SER A 77 -9.31 3.78 -21.93
CA SER A 77 -9.74 4.72 -20.89
C SER A 77 -10.37 3.94 -19.76
N TYR A 78 -10.24 4.44 -18.53
CA TYR A 78 -10.85 3.82 -17.35
C TYR A 78 -11.14 4.87 -16.29
N TRP A 79 -12.04 4.55 -15.38
CA TRP A 79 -12.41 5.41 -14.27
C TRP A 79 -11.61 5.08 -13.03
N LEU A 80 -11.20 6.11 -12.29
CA LEU A 80 -10.63 6.02 -10.95
C LEU A 80 -11.53 6.76 -9.97
N CYS A 81 -11.77 6.17 -8.82
CA CYS A 81 -12.32 6.88 -7.68
C CYS A 81 -11.18 7.51 -6.89
N VAL A 82 -11.17 8.82 -6.79
CA VAL A 82 -10.17 9.57 -6.01
C VAL A 82 -10.79 9.98 -4.69
N TYR A 83 -10.14 9.61 -3.61
CA TYR A 83 -10.52 9.98 -2.25
C TYR A 83 -9.53 11.01 -1.72
N ARG A 84 -10.02 11.94 -0.89
CA ARG A 84 -9.17 12.82 -0.08
C ARG A 84 -8.91 12.16 1.29
N ARG A 85 -7.69 12.24 1.77
CA ARG A 85 -7.32 11.79 3.12
C ARG A 85 -7.60 12.91 4.13
N GLU A 86 -8.34 12.59 5.17
CA GLU A 86 -8.56 13.44 6.35
C GLU A 86 -8.27 12.63 7.60
N GLY A 87 -7.06 12.80 8.16
CA GLY A 87 -6.57 11.95 9.25
C GLY A 87 -6.55 10.47 8.83
N ASN A 88 -7.25 9.64 9.59
CA ASN A 88 -7.38 8.20 9.34
C ASN A 88 -8.59 7.81 8.48
N HIS A 89 -9.26 8.77 7.87
CA HIS A 89 -10.43 8.51 7.03
C HIS A 89 -10.22 9.00 5.60
N LEU A 90 -10.92 8.34 4.69
CA LEU A 90 -11.08 8.79 3.32
C LEU A 90 -12.43 9.48 3.15
N VAL A 91 -12.44 10.61 2.48
CA VAL A 91 -13.64 11.44 2.25
C VAL A 91 -13.74 11.87 0.80
N CYS A 92 -14.92 12.37 0.42
CA CYS A 92 -15.18 13.00 -0.90
C CYS A 92 -14.76 12.13 -2.08
N PRO A 93 -15.35 10.94 -2.30
CA PRO A 93 -15.07 10.15 -3.48
C PRO A 93 -15.45 10.94 -4.75
N GLU A 94 -14.51 11.05 -5.67
CA GLU A 94 -14.70 11.69 -6.97
C GLU A 94 -14.28 10.71 -8.08
N TRP A 95 -15.16 10.49 -9.05
CA TRP A 95 -14.84 9.67 -10.20
C TRP A 95 -14.18 10.50 -11.30
N VAL A 96 -12.97 10.10 -11.68
CA VAL A 96 -12.16 10.78 -12.71
C VAL A 96 -11.88 9.81 -13.84
N LEU A 97 -12.17 10.24 -15.07
CA LEU A 97 -11.84 9.47 -16.27
C LEU A 97 -10.38 9.69 -16.64
N VAL A 98 -9.61 8.61 -16.61
CA VAL A 98 -8.23 8.58 -17.11
C VAL A 98 -8.24 8.17 -18.58
N HIS A 99 -7.66 9.00 -19.45
CA HIS A 99 -7.55 8.72 -20.87
C HIS A 99 -6.20 9.24 -21.42
N PRO A 100 -5.79 8.86 -22.65
CA PRO A 100 -4.42 9.15 -23.14
C PRO A 100 -3.97 10.60 -23.10
N GLN A 101 -4.92 11.54 -23.22
CA GLN A 101 -4.63 12.98 -23.19
C GLN A 101 -4.78 13.60 -21.78
N ALA A 102 -5.34 12.87 -20.82
CA ALA A 102 -5.56 13.34 -19.44
C ALA A 102 -5.09 12.31 -18.41
N PRO A 103 -3.77 12.16 -18.22
CA PRO A 103 -3.22 11.41 -17.10
C PRO A 103 -3.56 12.10 -15.78
N LEU A 104 -3.77 11.32 -14.73
CA LEU A 104 -4.15 11.79 -13.41
C LEU A 104 -2.98 11.66 -12.42
N LEU A 105 -2.62 12.75 -11.78
CA LEU A 105 -1.64 12.76 -10.70
C LEU A 105 -2.36 12.58 -9.35
N ILE A 106 -1.99 11.54 -8.62
CA ILE A 106 -2.38 11.31 -7.23
C ILE A 106 -1.21 11.69 -6.33
N ARG A 107 -1.48 12.54 -5.35
CA ARG A 107 -0.54 12.93 -4.30
C ARG A 107 -0.80 12.05 -3.07
N GLY A 108 0.08 11.06 -2.82
CA GLY A 108 -0.14 10.07 -1.76
C GLY A 108 -0.26 10.65 -0.34
N GLU A 109 0.29 11.83 -0.10
CA GLU A 109 0.14 12.56 1.17
C GLU A 109 -1.31 12.95 1.50
N CYS A 110 -2.13 13.24 0.48
CA CYS A 110 -3.50 13.76 0.67
C CYS A 110 -4.57 13.05 -0.17
N GLN A 111 -4.20 12.11 -1.03
CA GLN A 111 -5.12 11.43 -1.93
C GLN A 111 -4.88 9.91 -1.97
N VAL A 112 -5.95 9.16 -2.20
CA VAL A 112 -5.93 7.71 -2.47
C VAL A 112 -6.74 7.45 -3.72
N ALA A 113 -6.24 6.58 -4.59
CA ALA A 113 -6.94 6.13 -5.79
C ALA A 113 -7.52 4.73 -5.59
N GLY A 114 -8.79 4.55 -5.91
CA GLY A 114 -9.47 3.27 -5.96
C GLY A 114 -9.83 2.92 -7.41
N LEU A 115 -9.55 1.69 -7.81
CA LEU A 115 -9.83 1.17 -9.16
C LEU A 115 -11.23 0.54 -9.26
N ASN A 116 -11.92 0.41 -8.15
CA ASN A 116 -13.11 -0.43 -8.02
C ASN A 116 -14.37 0.30 -8.46
N GLN A 117 -14.66 0.32 -9.73
CA GLN A 117 -15.94 0.82 -10.22
C GLN A 117 -16.97 -0.32 -10.26
N PRO A 118 -18.09 -0.22 -9.51
CA PRO A 118 -19.14 -1.23 -9.54
C PRO A 118 -19.70 -1.42 -10.95
N GLY A 119 -19.84 -2.67 -11.39
CA GLY A 119 -20.47 -3.02 -12.67
C GLY A 119 -19.61 -2.77 -13.92
N VAL A 120 -18.34 -2.44 -13.77
CA VAL A 120 -17.40 -2.32 -14.90
C VAL A 120 -16.74 -3.67 -15.17
N ALA A 121 -16.69 -4.02 -16.45
CA ALA A 121 -15.96 -5.20 -16.91
C ALA A 121 -14.46 -5.09 -16.59
N GLU A 122 -13.81 -6.24 -16.48
CA GLU A 122 -12.36 -6.35 -16.35
C GLU A 122 -11.62 -5.40 -17.32
N HIS A 123 -10.65 -4.66 -16.79
CA HIS A 123 -9.81 -3.76 -17.57
C HIS A 123 -8.38 -3.67 -17.02
N LEU A 124 -7.48 -3.11 -17.82
CA LEU A 124 -6.11 -2.81 -17.39
C LEU A 124 -5.99 -1.34 -17.01
N ALA A 125 -5.39 -1.10 -15.86
CA ALA A 125 -5.00 0.23 -15.41
C ALA A 125 -3.47 0.33 -15.33
N PHE A 126 -2.94 1.52 -15.59
CA PHE A 126 -1.50 1.76 -15.67
C PHE A 126 -1.12 2.90 -14.74
N SER A 127 -0.08 2.69 -13.96
CA SER A 127 0.45 3.76 -13.09
C SER A 127 1.96 3.82 -13.09
N LEU A 128 2.48 5.02 -12.85
CA LEU A 128 3.89 5.30 -12.62
C LEU A 128 4.00 5.86 -11.20
N SER A 129 4.63 5.09 -10.32
CA SER A 129 4.82 5.46 -8.91
C SER A 129 6.19 6.06 -8.70
N VAL A 130 6.23 7.23 -8.05
CA VAL A 130 7.47 7.94 -7.68
C VAL A 130 7.50 8.01 -6.15
N PRO A 131 8.31 7.19 -5.48
CA PRO A 131 8.36 7.17 -4.03
C PRO A 131 8.91 8.48 -3.48
N VAL A 132 8.41 8.87 -2.30
CA VAL A 132 8.97 9.95 -1.50
C VAL A 132 9.54 9.33 -0.23
N PRO A 133 10.76 9.66 0.18
CA PRO A 133 11.36 9.11 1.40
C PRO A 133 10.46 9.33 2.63
N GLY A 134 10.27 8.28 3.43
CA GLY A 134 9.53 8.33 4.69
C GLY A 134 8.00 8.27 4.56
N GLY A 135 7.46 8.08 3.37
CA GLY A 135 6.01 7.95 3.18
C GLY A 135 5.50 6.52 3.41
N ASP A 136 4.84 6.27 4.53
CA ASP A 136 4.16 4.99 4.78
C ASP A 136 2.96 4.82 3.85
N ILE A 137 2.66 3.56 3.50
CA ILE A 137 1.46 3.19 2.77
C ILE A 137 0.36 2.87 3.78
N ALA A 138 -0.66 3.72 3.86
CA ALA A 138 -1.84 3.45 4.67
C ALA A 138 -2.82 2.54 3.92
N VAL A 139 -3.43 1.63 4.68
CA VAL A 139 -4.47 0.70 4.20
C VAL A 139 -5.80 1.12 4.78
N TYR A 140 -6.79 1.29 3.91
CA TYR A 140 -8.15 1.66 4.29
C TYR A 140 -9.12 0.54 3.94
N GLU A 141 -10.04 0.26 4.83
CA GLU A 141 -11.19 -0.61 4.55
C GLU A 141 -12.15 0.14 3.61
N GLN A 142 -12.53 -0.48 2.50
CA GLN A 142 -13.31 0.20 1.45
C GLN A 142 -14.73 0.57 1.91
N GLU A 143 -15.34 -0.24 2.77
CA GLU A 143 -16.72 -0.02 3.24
C GLU A 143 -16.79 1.15 4.23
N SER A 144 -15.92 1.17 5.23
CA SER A 144 -15.90 2.20 6.29
C SER A 144 -15.06 3.42 5.93
N LEU A 145 -14.21 3.32 4.89
CA LEU A 145 -13.20 4.32 4.50
C LEU A 145 -12.23 4.69 5.63
N SER A 146 -12.09 3.81 6.62
CA SER A 146 -11.23 4.00 7.79
C SER A 146 -9.89 3.32 7.58
N CYS A 147 -8.81 3.95 8.05
CA CYS A 147 -7.48 3.35 8.08
C CYS A 147 -7.46 2.18 9.06
N ILE A 148 -6.96 1.03 8.60
CA ILE A 148 -6.89 -0.20 9.40
C ILE A 148 -5.47 -0.70 9.63
N ALA A 149 -4.52 -0.28 8.81
CA ALA A 149 -3.13 -0.70 8.89
C ALA A 149 -2.20 0.25 8.12
N TRP A 150 -0.88 0.04 8.29
CA TRP A 150 0.16 0.69 7.51
C TRP A 150 1.22 -0.31 7.06
N PHE A 151 1.78 -0.06 5.88
CA PHE A 151 3.05 -0.63 5.45
C PHE A 151 4.13 0.44 5.59
N PRO A 152 5.11 0.27 6.48
CA PRO A 152 6.16 1.25 6.67
C PRO A 152 7.07 1.34 5.45
N ALA A 153 7.45 2.57 5.09
CA ALA A 153 8.44 2.82 4.06
C ALA A 153 9.86 2.45 4.51
N ASP A 154 10.09 2.43 5.84
CA ASP A 154 11.35 2.01 6.44
C ASP A 154 11.53 0.49 6.29
N GLY A 155 12.57 0.11 5.54
CA GLY A 155 12.90 -1.30 5.29
C GLY A 155 13.31 -2.07 6.55
N GLU A 156 13.83 -1.41 7.58
CA GLU A 156 14.17 -2.04 8.85
C GLU A 156 12.88 -2.38 9.62
N VAL A 157 11.97 -1.43 9.73
CA VAL A 157 10.65 -1.64 10.35
C VAL A 157 9.87 -2.74 9.62
N SER A 158 9.88 -2.72 8.29
CA SER A 158 9.24 -3.76 7.47
C SER A 158 9.81 -5.16 7.77
N ARG A 159 11.13 -5.28 7.95
CA ARG A 159 11.78 -6.55 8.32
C ARG A 159 11.33 -7.05 9.68
N PHE A 160 11.20 -6.17 10.68
CA PHE A 160 10.68 -6.56 11.99
C PHE A 160 9.25 -7.06 11.92
N ILE A 161 8.38 -6.43 11.12
CA ILE A 161 7.01 -6.90 10.90
C ILE A 161 7.01 -8.30 10.29
N VAL A 162 7.80 -8.52 9.23
CA VAL A 162 7.90 -9.84 8.59
C VAL A 162 8.45 -10.89 9.55
N LEU A 163 9.44 -10.56 10.38
CA LEU A 163 9.96 -11.46 11.41
C LEU A 163 8.91 -11.81 12.46
N LEU A 164 8.12 -10.84 12.95
CA LEU A 164 7.01 -11.10 13.86
C LEU A 164 5.96 -12.02 13.24
N GLN A 165 5.61 -11.81 11.99
CA GLN A 165 4.68 -12.67 11.25
C GLN A 165 5.23 -14.08 11.06
N ALA A 166 6.52 -14.22 10.76
CA ALA A 166 7.19 -15.51 10.65
C ALA A 166 7.20 -16.27 12.00
N LEU A 167 7.56 -15.60 13.10
CA LEU A 167 7.51 -16.18 14.44
C LEU A 167 6.07 -16.61 14.81
N GLN A 168 5.07 -15.83 14.43
CA GLN A 168 3.67 -16.16 14.64
C GLN A 168 3.23 -17.39 13.81
N ALA A 169 3.69 -17.48 12.56
CA ALA A 169 3.34 -18.59 11.67
C ALA A 169 3.90 -19.94 12.12
N VAL A 170 5.02 -19.94 12.87
CA VAL A 170 5.65 -21.16 13.42
C VAL A 170 5.30 -21.38 14.89
N ASP A 171 4.41 -20.57 15.47
CA ASP A 171 4.03 -20.61 16.90
C ASP A 171 5.25 -20.56 17.84
N ASP A 172 6.24 -19.71 17.54
CA ASP A 172 7.47 -19.60 18.31
C ASP A 172 7.20 -19.15 19.75
N PRO A 173 7.69 -19.88 20.77
CA PRO A 173 7.46 -19.54 22.20
C PRO A 173 8.05 -18.18 22.60
N GLY A 174 9.04 -17.66 21.88
CA GLY A 174 9.65 -16.35 22.10
C GLY A 174 8.84 -15.18 21.56
N LEU A 175 7.83 -15.42 20.72
CA LEU A 175 7.05 -14.38 20.05
C LEU A 175 6.49 -13.34 21.02
N GLN A 176 5.90 -13.79 22.13
CA GLN A 176 5.34 -12.87 23.13
C GLN A 176 6.39 -11.95 23.74
N HIS A 177 7.57 -12.47 24.04
CA HIS A 177 8.67 -11.69 24.61
C HIS A 177 9.19 -10.64 23.60
N VAL A 178 9.35 -11.03 22.34
CA VAL A 178 9.74 -10.10 21.26
C VAL A 178 8.70 -9.00 21.10
N ALA A 179 7.40 -9.35 21.05
CA ALA A 179 6.32 -8.39 20.95
C ALA A 179 6.27 -7.41 22.14
N GLN A 180 6.57 -7.88 23.39
CA GLN A 180 6.68 -7.03 24.58
C GLN A 180 7.79 -5.98 24.45
N SER A 181 8.89 -6.29 23.78
CA SER A 181 9.97 -5.32 23.51
C SER A 181 9.58 -4.34 22.42
N LEU A 182 8.93 -4.81 21.36
CA LEU A 182 8.62 -4.02 20.17
C LEU A 182 7.41 -3.10 20.34
N VAL A 183 6.54 -3.32 21.34
CA VAL A 183 5.42 -2.41 21.64
C VAL A 183 5.87 -0.99 22.05
N TYR A 184 7.13 -0.82 22.42
CA TYR A 184 7.77 0.47 22.72
C TYR A 184 8.56 1.06 21.54
N HIS A 185 8.55 0.42 20.38
CA HIS A 185 9.28 0.90 19.22
C HIS A 185 8.75 2.27 18.76
N PRO A 186 9.61 3.20 18.26
CA PRO A 186 9.16 4.52 17.85
C PRO A 186 8.15 4.49 16.68
N HIS A 187 8.22 3.49 15.79
CA HIS A 187 7.37 3.42 14.61
C HIS A 187 5.98 2.84 14.94
N PRO A 188 4.87 3.56 14.61
CA PRO A 188 3.50 3.18 14.98
C PRO A 188 3.04 1.84 14.40
N ALA A 189 3.42 1.52 13.15
CA ALA A 189 3.05 0.26 12.51
C ALA A 189 3.59 -0.96 13.27
N LEU A 190 4.83 -0.88 13.78
CA LEU A 190 5.44 -1.97 14.54
C LEU A 190 4.82 -2.10 15.93
N ARG A 191 4.51 -0.96 16.59
CA ARG A 191 3.76 -0.95 17.86
C ARG A 191 2.39 -1.59 17.71
N TRP A 192 1.68 -1.28 16.62
CA TRP A 192 0.38 -1.86 16.32
C TRP A 192 0.45 -3.38 16.10
N GLN A 193 1.41 -3.84 15.30
CA GLN A 193 1.62 -5.29 15.09
C GLN A 193 1.95 -6.02 16.39
N ALA A 194 2.85 -5.46 17.20
CA ALA A 194 3.19 -6.01 18.50
C ALA A 194 1.97 -6.07 19.44
N PHE A 195 1.16 -5.02 19.48
CA PHE A 195 -0.08 -4.96 20.24
C PHE A 195 -1.04 -6.08 19.85
N GLN A 196 -1.29 -6.29 18.57
CA GLN A 196 -2.19 -7.35 18.09
C GLN A 196 -1.74 -8.74 18.58
N ILE A 197 -0.44 -9.01 18.55
CA ILE A 197 0.14 -10.25 19.06
C ILE A 197 -0.08 -10.36 20.58
N LEU A 198 0.24 -9.32 21.35
CA LEU A 198 0.13 -9.30 22.79
C LEU A 198 -1.30 -9.50 23.29
N VAL A 199 -2.28 -8.87 22.64
CA VAL A 199 -3.69 -9.02 23.00
C VAL A 199 -4.18 -10.43 22.69
N LYS A 200 -3.75 -11.03 21.58
CA LYS A 200 -4.09 -12.42 21.24
C LYS A 200 -3.57 -13.42 22.27
N HIS A 201 -2.33 -13.23 22.75
CA HIS A 201 -1.69 -14.11 23.72
C HIS A 201 -2.09 -13.85 25.18
N SER A 202 -2.47 -12.62 25.50
CA SER A 202 -2.79 -12.19 26.88
C SER A 202 -4.03 -11.28 26.88
N PRO A 203 -5.24 -11.80 26.59
CA PRO A 203 -6.47 -11.00 26.50
C PRO A 203 -6.82 -10.25 27.79
N ALA A 204 -6.47 -10.84 28.96
CA ALA A 204 -6.70 -10.23 30.26
C ALA A 204 -5.95 -8.89 30.45
N ARG A 205 -4.80 -8.70 29.80
CA ARG A 205 -3.99 -7.48 29.86
C ARG A 205 -4.29 -6.47 28.76
N ARG A 206 -5.32 -6.68 27.98
CA ARG A 206 -5.70 -5.86 26.83
C ARG A 206 -5.79 -4.37 27.18
N HIS A 207 -6.49 -4.01 28.25
CA HIS A 207 -6.65 -2.61 28.66
C HIS A 207 -5.33 -1.94 29.00
N GLU A 208 -4.41 -2.69 29.58
CA GLU A 208 -3.04 -2.22 29.89
C GLU A 208 -2.29 -1.89 28.59
N TYR A 209 -2.34 -2.79 27.59
CA TYR A 209 -1.70 -2.55 26.30
C TYR A 209 -2.36 -1.41 25.50
N CYS A 210 -3.69 -1.27 25.56
CA CYS A 210 -4.37 -0.12 24.96
C CYS A 210 -3.89 1.20 25.57
N ALA A 211 -3.86 1.30 26.90
CA ALA A 211 -3.38 2.48 27.59
C ALA A 211 -1.91 2.81 27.25
N LEU A 212 -1.08 1.77 27.10
CA LEU A 212 0.32 1.92 26.71
C LEU A 212 0.46 2.54 25.32
N LEU A 213 -0.31 2.06 24.34
CA LEU A 213 -0.27 2.60 23.00
C LEU A 213 -0.75 4.06 22.95
N GLN A 214 -1.83 4.35 23.66
CA GLN A 214 -2.42 5.70 23.72
C GLN A 214 -1.50 6.72 24.40
N ALA A 215 -0.73 6.29 25.40
CA ALA A 215 0.25 7.14 26.09
C ALA A 215 1.37 7.64 25.16
N GLY A 216 1.59 6.99 24.02
CA GLY A 216 2.58 7.41 23.03
C GLY A 216 2.22 8.67 22.22
N GLY A 217 0.99 9.18 22.34
CA GLY A 217 0.55 10.43 21.70
C GLY A 217 0.42 10.40 20.18
N ASP A 218 0.55 9.22 19.55
CA ASP A 218 0.36 9.05 18.11
C ASP A 218 -1.15 9.02 17.80
N GLU A 219 -1.64 10.04 17.07
CA GLU A 219 -3.05 10.23 16.80
C GLU A 219 -3.62 9.06 15.97
N GLN A 220 -2.89 8.60 14.96
CA GLN A 220 -3.33 7.50 14.09
C GLN A 220 -3.45 6.19 14.89
N LEU A 221 -2.46 5.90 15.73
CA LEU A 221 -2.47 4.71 16.57
C LEU A 221 -3.59 4.78 17.62
N ASN A 222 -3.86 5.96 18.18
CA ASN A 222 -4.95 6.19 19.14
C ASN A 222 -6.32 5.90 18.54
N GLU A 223 -6.55 6.30 17.29
CA GLU A 223 -7.80 6.02 16.59
C GLU A 223 -7.95 4.52 16.32
N LEU A 224 -6.89 3.81 15.88
CA LEU A 224 -6.94 2.35 15.71
C LEU A 224 -7.27 1.61 17.00
N VAL A 225 -6.64 2.00 18.12
CA VAL A 225 -6.93 1.42 19.43
C VAL A 225 -8.39 1.68 19.81
N SER A 226 -8.89 2.89 19.55
CA SER A 226 -10.29 3.25 19.82
C SER A 226 -11.27 2.44 18.97
N GLY A 227 -10.98 2.27 17.68
CA GLY A 227 -11.75 1.42 16.77
C GLY A 227 -11.74 -0.06 17.18
N TYR A 228 -10.57 -0.56 17.62
CA TYR A 228 -10.44 -1.90 18.16
C TYR A 228 -11.34 -2.11 19.39
N LEU A 229 -11.31 -1.19 20.34
CA LEU A 229 -12.14 -1.24 21.56
C LEU A 229 -13.64 -1.12 21.26
N ALA A 230 -14.03 -0.38 20.23
CA ALA A 230 -15.43 -0.23 19.81
C ALA A 230 -15.98 -1.53 19.20
N LYS A 231 -15.19 -2.20 18.33
CA LYS A 231 -15.57 -3.48 17.71
C LYS A 231 -15.79 -4.61 18.71
N GLU A 232 -15.12 -4.59 19.86
CA GLU A 232 -15.31 -5.62 20.90
C GLU A 232 -16.49 -5.36 21.83
N ARG A 233 -17.08 -4.18 21.80
CA ARG A 233 -18.29 -3.86 22.60
C ARG A 233 -19.58 -4.14 21.84
N ALA A 234 -19.49 -4.35 20.52
CA ALA A 234 -20.61 -4.62 19.63
C ALA A 234 -20.89 -6.13 19.51
#